data_da64d56d12585c46b2ad7dffee18d541
#
_entry.id   da64d56d12585c46b2ad7dffee18d541
#
_cell.length_a   1.000
_cell.length_b   1.000
_cell.length_c   1.000
_cell.angle_alpha   90.00
_cell.angle_beta   90.00
_cell.angle_gamma   90.00
#
_symmetry.space_group_name_H-M   'P 1'
#
loop_
_entity.id
_entity.type
_entity.pdbx_description
1 polymer ?
#
loop_
_entity_poly.entity_id
_entity_poly.type
_entity_poly.pdbx_seq_one_letter_code
_entity_poly.pdbx_strand_id
1 'polypeptide(L)'
;MLTFNFNNISPEKDSFMLDAGCGPGRHVFGFMDQFPDITCVGVDLDSNSLQEGKTNLTLFSSISNKESTFLQGSVYNLPFSDNAFETIICSEVLEHVADVDATLKELTRLLKPGGNLLISVPSYFPEKICWLLSKDYKNMPGGHVRIFRKSALQEKVEEKGYSLERTEKYHALHSPYWWLRCLFWSSQDSNFLVKIYKKILEIQILRNPMILRVLDNLLNPFLGKSTSFYFKKL
;
A
#
# COMPACT_ATOMS: atom_id res chain seq x y z
N MET A 1 -6.98 6.07 -2.86
CA MET A 1 -7.77 5.04 -2.14
C MET A 1 -6.83 4.27 -1.23
N LEU A 2 -7.25 3.99 0.02
CA LEU A 2 -6.47 3.25 1.00
C LEU A 2 -6.53 1.74 0.71
N THR A 3 -5.44 1.03 1.01
CA THR A 3 -5.37 -0.44 0.96
C THR A 3 -5.57 -1.08 2.33
N PHE A 4 -5.85 -0.29 3.34
CA PHE A 4 -6.09 -0.74 4.72
C PHE A 4 -7.33 -0.07 5.30
N ASN A 5 -8.05 -0.82 6.14
CA ASN A 5 -9.05 -0.27 7.04
C ASN A 5 -8.40 -0.07 8.42
N PHE A 6 -8.10 1.16 8.76
CA PHE A 6 -7.43 1.49 10.01
C PHE A 6 -8.29 1.28 11.27
N ASN A 7 -9.60 1.01 11.14
CA ASN A 7 -10.43 0.56 12.26
C ASN A 7 -10.03 -0.83 12.79
N ASN A 8 -9.20 -1.57 12.06
CA ASN A 8 -8.70 -2.88 12.48
C ASN A 8 -7.50 -2.81 13.42
N ILE A 9 -7.00 -1.62 13.74
CA ILE A 9 -5.88 -1.41 14.65
C ILE A 9 -6.23 -0.33 15.68
N SER A 10 -5.53 -0.36 16.82
CA SER A 10 -5.69 0.62 17.90
C SER A 10 -4.30 1.03 18.40
N PRO A 11 -3.61 1.92 17.67
CA PRO A 11 -2.29 2.37 18.07
C PRO A 11 -2.35 3.25 19.33
N GLU A 12 -1.29 3.25 20.11
CA GLU A 12 -1.17 4.10 21.30
C GLU A 12 -1.10 5.59 20.92
N LYS A 13 -1.73 6.43 21.72
CA LYS A 13 -1.61 7.89 21.56
C LYS A 13 -0.17 8.34 21.72
N ASP A 14 0.17 9.45 21.09
CA ASP A 14 1.51 10.04 21.12
C ASP A 14 2.63 9.12 20.60
N SER A 15 2.24 8.06 19.88
CA SER A 15 3.18 7.14 19.24
C SER A 15 3.59 7.61 17.83
N PHE A 16 4.43 6.82 17.17
CA PHE A 16 4.91 7.08 15.81
C PHE A 16 4.42 6.01 14.83
N MET A 17 4.02 6.46 13.64
CA MET A 17 3.73 5.59 12.49
C MET A 17 4.74 5.86 11.37
N LEU A 18 5.24 4.80 10.75
CA LEU A 18 6.08 4.83 9.55
C LEU A 18 5.29 4.31 8.34
N ASP A 19 5.28 5.04 7.24
CA ASP A 19 4.88 4.53 5.92
C ASP A 19 6.13 4.34 5.07
N ALA A 20 6.59 3.09 4.95
CA ALA A 20 7.81 2.69 4.25
C ALA A 20 7.50 2.41 2.77
N GLY A 21 7.93 3.29 1.88
CA GLY A 21 7.51 3.36 0.47
C GLY A 21 6.20 4.13 0.32
N CYS A 22 6.15 5.32 0.93
CA CYS A 22 4.91 6.09 1.09
C CYS A 22 4.40 6.72 -0.21
N GLY A 23 5.23 6.82 -1.27
CA GLY A 23 4.91 7.62 -2.45
C GLY A 23 4.50 9.05 -2.07
N PRO A 24 3.42 9.59 -2.63
CA PRO A 24 2.92 10.93 -2.29
C PRO A 24 2.12 10.98 -0.97
N GLY A 25 2.17 9.93 -0.12
CA GLY A 25 1.67 9.95 1.25
C GLY A 25 0.20 9.56 1.46
N ARG A 26 -0.43 8.82 0.55
CA ARG A 26 -1.87 8.49 0.70
C ARG A 26 -2.23 7.80 2.02
N HIS A 27 -1.36 6.90 2.53
CA HIS A 27 -1.59 6.22 3.80
C HIS A 27 -1.20 7.12 4.98
N VAL A 28 -0.17 7.95 4.83
CA VAL A 28 0.18 8.98 5.82
C VAL A 28 -1.05 9.86 6.10
N PHE A 29 -1.66 10.44 5.06
CA PHE A 29 -2.83 11.30 5.23
C PHE A 29 -4.07 10.57 5.76
N GLY A 30 -4.32 9.36 5.26
CA GLY A 30 -5.44 8.56 5.77
C GLY A 30 -5.25 8.13 7.22
N PHE A 31 -4.00 7.93 7.66
CA PHE A 31 -3.68 7.60 9.05
C PHE A 31 -3.81 8.83 9.96
N MET A 32 -3.32 10.00 9.51
CA MET A 32 -3.47 11.27 10.22
C MET A 32 -4.94 11.62 10.46
N ASP A 33 -5.79 11.40 9.45
CA ASP A 33 -7.24 11.65 9.56
C ASP A 33 -7.90 10.75 10.61
N GLN A 34 -7.51 9.47 10.66
CA GLN A 34 -8.06 8.50 11.62
C GLN A 34 -7.48 8.64 13.03
N PHE A 35 -6.19 9.01 13.14
CA PHE A 35 -5.44 9.07 14.40
C PHE A 35 -4.67 10.40 14.50
N PRO A 36 -5.37 11.52 14.80
CA PRO A 36 -4.77 12.85 14.77
C PRO A 36 -3.70 13.09 15.85
N ASP A 37 -3.64 12.25 16.87
CA ASP A 37 -2.67 12.34 17.99
C ASP A 37 -1.37 11.54 17.73
N ILE A 38 -1.18 11.00 16.51
CA ILE A 38 -0.01 10.18 16.16
C ILE A 38 0.88 10.94 15.16
N THR A 39 2.18 10.91 15.41
CA THR A 39 3.17 11.46 14.47
C THR A 39 3.41 10.49 13.32
N CYS A 40 3.20 10.93 12.09
CA CYS A 40 3.37 10.12 10.90
C CYS A 40 4.66 10.49 10.16
N VAL A 41 5.42 9.48 9.76
CA VAL A 41 6.65 9.62 8.96
C VAL A 41 6.47 8.84 7.66
N GLY A 42 6.52 9.53 6.53
CA GLY A 42 6.56 8.91 5.21
C GLY A 42 8.00 8.81 4.70
N VAL A 43 8.40 7.65 4.19
CA VAL A 43 9.71 7.45 3.56
C VAL A 43 9.55 6.85 2.19
N ASP A 44 10.23 7.42 1.18
CA ASP A 44 10.28 6.89 -0.18
C ASP A 44 11.65 7.16 -0.83
N LEU A 45 11.98 6.43 -1.88
CA LEU A 45 13.15 6.70 -2.73
C LEU A 45 12.91 7.82 -3.72
N ASP A 46 11.65 7.96 -4.21
CA ASP A 46 11.29 8.93 -5.24
C ASP A 46 11.08 10.33 -4.65
N SER A 47 12.02 11.22 -4.94
CA SER A 47 12.00 12.61 -4.48
C SER A 47 10.80 13.41 -5.01
N ASN A 48 10.27 13.08 -6.21
CA ASN A 48 9.12 13.78 -6.79
C ASN A 48 7.85 13.45 -6.01
N SER A 49 7.62 12.18 -5.71
CA SER A 49 6.51 11.75 -4.85
C SER A 49 6.58 12.39 -3.46
N LEU A 50 7.78 12.46 -2.87
CA LEU A 50 7.97 13.11 -1.57
C LEU A 50 7.70 14.62 -1.62
N GLN A 51 8.06 15.29 -2.71
CA GLN A 51 7.77 16.71 -2.87
C GLN A 51 6.25 16.96 -2.98
N GLU A 52 5.53 16.10 -3.70
CA GLU A 52 4.06 16.12 -3.74
C GLU A 52 3.47 15.89 -2.34
N GLY A 53 3.98 14.88 -1.60
CA GLY A 53 3.58 14.60 -0.23
C GLY A 53 3.79 15.79 0.71
N LYS A 54 4.95 16.44 0.66
CA LYS A 54 5.26 17.63 1.45
C LYS A 54 4.32 18.80 1.12
N THR A 55 4.03 19.00 -0.16
CA THR A 55 3.08 20.04 -0.59
C THR A 55 1.69 19.77 -0.06
N ASN A 56 1.22 18.52 -0.16
CA ASN A 56 -0.07 18.12 0.36
C ASN A 56 -0.13 18.21 1.90
N LEU A 57 0.97 17.93 2.61
CA LEU A 57 1.02 18.00 4.07
C LEU A 57 0.62 19.41 4.59
N THR A 58 0.99 20.48 3.88
CA THR A 58 0.59 21.84 4.25
C THR A 58 -0.93 22.04 4.20
N LEU A 59 -1.63 21.33 3.31
CA LEU A 59 -3.10 21.37 3.19
C LEU A 59 -3.78 20.54 4.29
N PHE A 60 -3.11 19.50 4.78
CA PHE A 60 -3.62 18.58 5.80
C PHE A 60 -3.17 18.92 7.22
N SER A 61 -2.36 19.97 7.41
CA SER A 61 -1.81 20.36 8.73
C SER A 61 -2.87 20.68 9.79
N SER A 62 -4.08 21.03 9.38
CA SER A 62 -5.22 21.28 10.28
C SER A 62 -5.92 20.01 10.80
N ILE A 63 -5.61 18.85 10.24
CA ILE A 63 -6.27 17.58 10.58
C ILE A 63 -5.53 16.86 11.73
N SER A 64 -4.22 17.04 11.83
CA SER A 64 -3.40 16.36 12.84
C SER A 64 -2.98 17.33 13.96
N ASN A 65 -2.95 16.81 15.20
CA ASN A 65 -2.42 17.51 16.36
C ASN A 65 -0.89 17.37 16.46
N LYS A 66 -0.27 16.61 15.56
CA LYS A 66 1.17 16.29 15.53
C LYS A 66 1.81 16.70 14.22
N GLU A 67 3.07 17.10 14.30
CA GLU A 67 3.88 17.33 13.11
C GLU A 67 4.21 15.99 12.45
N SER A 68 3.92 15.90 11.15
CA SER A 68 4.27 14.76 10.32
C SER A 68 5.30 15.16 9.27
N THR A 69 6.06 14.22 8.72
CA THR A 69 7.16 14.54 7.81
C THR A 69 7.34 13.51 6.70
N PHE A 70 8.01 13.94 5.62
CA PHE A 70 8.41 13.09 4.51
C PHE A 70 9.93 13.15 4.33
N LEU A 71 10.58 11.97 4.30
CA LEU A 71 12.03 11.82 4.20
C LEU A 71 12.40 10.94 3.01
N GLN A 72 13.50 11.24 2.35
CA GLN A 72 14.04 10.36 1.33
C GLN A 72 14.89 9.28 1.98
N GLY A 73 14.61 8.01 1.65
CA GLY A 73 15.35 6.88 2.22
C GLY A 73 15.01 5.56 1.58
N SER A 74 15.90 4.59 1.77
CA SER A 74 15.72 3.21 1.31
C SER A 74 15.14 2.35 2.43
N VAL A 75 14.14 1.52 2.10
CA VAL A 75 13.51 0.56 3.03
C VAL A 75 14.47 -0.53 3.53
N TYR A 76 15.70 -0.59 3.01
CA TYR A 76 16.73 -1.52 3.47
C TYR A 76 17.52 -1.04 4.69
N ASN A 77 17.60 0.29 4.89
CA ASN A 77 18.34 0.90 5.99
C ASN A 77 17.81 2.30 6.24
N LEU A 78 17.04 2.47 7.29
CA LEU A 78 16.35 3.69 7.64
C LEU A 78 17.00 4.36 8.86
N PRO A 79 17.14 5.69 8.91
CA PRO A 79 17.90 6.40 9.94
C PRO A 79 17.09 6.55 11.25
N PHE A 80 16.47 5.48 11.72
CA PHE A 80 15.69 5.48 12.95
C PHE A 80 16.23 4.44 13.94
N SER A 81 16.03 4.70 15.22
CA SER A 81 16.39 3.78 16.30
C SER A 81 15.54 2.51 16.26
N ASP A 82 16.05 1.44 16.85
CA ASP A 82 15.30 0.21 17.06
C ASP A 82 14.03 0.49 17.86
N ASN A 83 12.93 -0.19 17.52
CA ASN A 83 11.64 -0.06 18.23
C ASN A 83 11.10 1.39 18.27
N ALA A 84 11.34 2.18 17.25
CA ALA A 84 10.89 3.57 17.19
C ALA A 84 9.39 3.71 16.89
N PHE A 85 8.81 2.76 16.17
CA PHE A 85 7.45 2.89 15.63
C PHE A 85 6.47 1.90 16.27
N GLU A 86 5.27 2.37 16.58
CA GLU A 86 4.13 1.56 17.05
C GLU A 86 3.39 0.89 15.87
N THR A 87 3.37 1.57 14.73
CA THR A 87 2.76 1.06 13.49
C THR A 87 3.69 1.30 12.32
N ILE A 88 3.86 0.28 11.48
CA ILE A 88 4.57 0.39 10.20
C ILE A 88 3.63 -0.05 9.08
N ILE A 89 3.53 0.77 8.05
CA ILE A 89 2.85 0.46 6.80
C ILE A 89 3.93 0.21 5.74
N CYS A 90 3.75 -0.85 4.93
CA CYS A 90 4.58 -1.17 3.77
C CYS A 90 3.62 -1.63 2.66
N SER A 91 3.16 -0.66 1.85
CA SER A 91 2.06 -0.85 0.91
C SER A 91 2.53 -0.85 -0.53
N GLU A 92 2.36 -1.95 -1.26
CA GLU A 92 2.77 -2.09 -2.66
C GLU A 92 4.27 -1.77 -2.85
N VAL A 93 5.12 -2.34 -2.01
CA VAL A 93 6.58 -2.13 -2.00
C VAL A 93 7.33 -3.45 -2.18
N LEU A 94 6.92 -4.52 -1.48
CA LEU A 94 7.68 -5.78 -1.43
C LEU A 94 7.81 -6.47 -2.78
N GLU A 95 6.89 -6.23 -3.71
CA GLU A 95 6.96 -6.72 -5.09
C GLU A 95 8.03 -6.03 -5.93
N HIS A 96 8.50 -4.84 -5.52
CA HIS A 96 9.51 -4.05 -6.24
C HIS A 96 10.92 -4.21 -5.70
N VAL A 97 11.06 -4.50 -4.40
CA VAL A 97 12.39 -4.59 -3.76
C VAL A 97 13.17 -5.84 -4.22
N ALA A 98 14.49 -5.74 -4.35
CA ALA A 98 15.33 -6.88 -4.73
C ALA A 98 15.38 -7.94 -3.61
N ASP A 99 15.57 -7.50 -2.37
CA ASP A 99 15.70 -8.35 -1.18
C ASP A 99 14.56 -8.08 -0.18
N VAL A 100 13.58 -8.99 -0.18
CA VAL A 100 12.42 -8.93 0.73
C VAL A 100 12.83 -9.21 2.18
N ASP A 101 13.80 -10.13 2.38
CA ASP A 101 14.25 -10.50 3.73
C ASP A 101 15.00 -9.35 4.41
N ALA A 102 15.85 -8.63 3.68
CA ALA A 102 16.51 -7.44 4.18
C ALA A 102 15.47 -6.35 4.55
N THR A 103 14.46 -6.13 3.69
CA THR A 103 13.38 -5.19 3.97
C THR A 103 12.61 -5.59 5.24
N LEU A 104 12.15 -6.83 5.33
CA LEU A 104 11.40 -7.31 6.50
C LEU A 104 12.24 -7.25 7.78
N LYS A 105 13.54 -7.54 7.71
CA LYS A 105 14.47 -7.41 8.83
C LYS A 105 14.54 -5.97 9.33
N GLU A 106 14.63 -5.00 8.41
CA GLU A 106 14.69 -3.59 8.78
C GLU A 106 13.36 -3.12 9.39
N LEU A 107 12.22 -3.46 8.79
CA LEU A 107 10.90 -3.13 9.36
C LEU A 107 10.72 -3.76 10.75
N THR A 108 11.22 -5.01 10.94
CA THR A 108 11.18 -5.67 12.24
C THR A 108 12.05 -4.96 13.29
N ARG A 109 13.24 -4.47 12.90
CA ARG A 109 14.12 -3.69 13.79
C ARG A 109 13.41 -2.43 14.29
N LEU A 110 12.72 -1.74 13.39
CA LEU A 110 12.09 -0.45 13.65
C LEU A 110 10.78 -0.54 14.44
N LEU A 111 10.06 -1.65 14.33
CA LEU A 111 8.77 -1.84 14.98
C LEU A 111 8.94 -2.25 16.43
N LYS A 112 8.18 -1.64 17.33
CA LYS A 112 8.10 -2.02 18.76
C LYS A 112 7.59 -3.46 18.91
N PRO A 113 7.99 -4.18 19.97
CA PRO A 113 7.25 -5.38 20.40
C PRO A 113 5.77 -5.03 20.64
N GLY A 114 4.87 -5.89 20.20
CA GLY A 114 3.43 -5.61 20.24
C GLY A 114 2.94 -4.57 19.22
N GLY A 115 3.81 -4.05 18.35
CA GLY A 115 3.43 -3.08 17.31
C GLY A 115 2.71 -3.71 16.12
N ASN A 116 2.11 -2.88 15.28
CA ASN A 116 1.34 -3.30 14.10
C ASN A 116 2.18 -3.15 12.82
N LEU A 117 2.28 -4.23 12.04
CA LEU A 117 2.86 -4.22 10.70
C LEU A 117 1.77 -4.47 9.66
N LEU A 118 1.51 -3.46 8.84
CA LEU A 118 0.53 -3.51 7.77
C LEU A 118 1.24 -3.64 6.42
N ILE A 119 1.06 -4.77 5.75
CA ILE A 119 1.67 -5.03 4.44
C ILE A 119 0.57 -5.17 3.40
N SER A 120 0.69 -4.50 2.25
CA SER A 120 -0.12 -4.84 1.08
C SER A 120 0.77 -5.17 -0.11
N VAL A 121 0.28 -6.09 -0.92
CA VAL A 121 0.90 -6.50 -2.20
C VAL A 121 -0.18 -6.72 -3.25
N PRO A 122 0.15 -6.65 -4.55
CA PRO A 122 -0.76 -7.05 -5.60
C PRO A 122 -1.27 -8.47 -5.38
N SER A 123 -2.59 -8.66 -5.49
CA SER A 123 -3.21 -9.98 -5.34
C SER A 123 -2.73 -10.93 -6.42
N TYR A 124 -2.39 -12.16 -6.04
CA TYR A 124 -1.78 -13.18 -6.93
C TYR A 124 -2.54 -13.39 -8.23
N PHE A 125 -3.85 -13.63 -8.15
CA PHE A 125 -4.66 -13.97 -9.32
C PHE A 125 -4.83 -12.78 -10.30
N PRO A 126 -5.27 -11.59 -9.85
CA PRO A 126 -5.36 -10.43 -10.73
C PRO A 126 -4.03 -10.06 -11.41
N GLU A 127 -2.93 -10.10 -10.67
CA GLU A 127 -1.61 -9.76 -11.18
C GLU A 127 -1.09 -10.81 -12.17
N LYS A 128 -1.32 -12.09 -11.89
CA LYS A 128 -0.97 -13.18 -12.82
C LYS A 128 -1.66 -13.05 -14.17
N ILE A 129 -2.93 -12.60 -14.18
CA ILE A 129 -3.65 -12.33 -15.44
C ILE A 129 -2.97 -11.18 -16.20
N CYS A 130 -2.59 -10.09 -15.54
CA CYS A 130 -1.84 -9.01 -16.18
C CYS A 130 -0.55 -9.52 -16.85
N TRP A 131 0.22 -10.37 -16.14
CA TRP A 131 1.45 -10.95 -16.68
C TRP A 131 1.22 -11.93 -17.85
N LEU A 132 0.07 -12.61 -17.88
CA LEU A 132 -0.32 -13.48 -19.01
C LEU A 132 -0.75 -12.67 -20.23
N LEU A 133 -1.43 -11.55 -20.01
CA LEU A 133 -1.96 -10.71 -21.07
C LEU A 133 -0.89 -9.82 -21.73
N SER A 134 0.13 -9.38 -20.98
CA SER A 134 1.15 -8.47 -21.49
C SER A 134 2.55 -8.80 -20.98
N LYS A 135 3.44 -9.21 -21.89
CA LYS A 135 4.87 -9.36 -21.58
C LYS A 135 5.56 -8.02 -21.33
N ASP A 136 5.12 -6.96 -22.00
CA ASP A 136 5.67 -5.62 -21.82
C ASP A 136 5.34 -5.06 -20.44
N TYR A 137 4.11 -5.26 -19.97
CA TYR A 137 3.74 -4.93 -18.57
C TYR A 137 4.61 -5.69 -17.57
N LYS A 138 4.77 -7.01 -17.76
CA LYS A 138 5.60 -7.84 -16.88
C LYS A 138 7.06 -7.39 -16.82
N ASN A 139 7.61 -6.95 -17.95
CA ASN A 139 9.02 -6.59 -18.09
C ASN A 139 9.27 -5.08 -17.99
N MET A 140 8.27 -4.31 -17.60
CA MET A 140 8.39 -2.85 -17.49
C MET A 140 9.43 -2.46 -16.44
N PRO A 141 10.39 -1.59 -16.77
CA PRO A 141 11.35 -1.07 -15.80
C PRO A 141 10.66 -0.46 -14.58
N GLY A 142 11.08 -0.84 -13.38
CA GLY A 142 10.44 -0.40 -12.13
C GLY A 142 9.10 -1.10 -11.82
N GLY A 143 8.66 -2.04 -12.66
CA GLY A 143 7.46 -2.85 -12.43
C GLY A 143 7.65 -3.94 -11.36
N HIS A 144 6.65 -4.80 -11.24
CA HIS A 144 6.68 -5.88 -10.26
C HIS A 144 7.68 -6.97 -10.67
N VAL A 145 8.71 -7.21 -9.85
CA VAL A 145 9.71 -8.27 -10.10
C VAL A 145 9.24 -9.63 -9.59
N ARG A 146 8.15 -9.67 -8.80
CA ARG A 146 7.54 -10.90 -8.27
C ARG A 146 6.05 -10.74 -8.01
N ILE A 147 5.38 -11.88 -7.87
CA ILE A 147 4.00 -11.97 -7.37
C ILE A 147 4.00 -12.87 -6.14
N PHE A 148 3.44 -12.40 -5.05
CA PHE A 148 3.34 -13.16 -3.82
C PHE A 148 2.10 -14.06 -3.79
N ARG A 149 2.27 -15.33 -3.39
CA ARG A 149 1.17 -16.14 -2.88
C ARG A 149 0.90 -15.73 -1.45
N LYS A 150 -0.39 -15.64 -1.05
CA LYS A 150 -0.79 -15.23 0.30
C LYS A 150 -0.07 -16.01 1.39
N SER A 151 -0.08 -17.37 1.31
CA SER A 151 0.57 -18.22 2.31
C SER A 151 2.08 -18.01 2.40
N ALA A 152 2.75 -17.89 1.25
CA ALA A 152 4.20 -17.71 1.22
C ALA A 152 4.66 -16.37 1.80
N LEU A 153 3.91 -15.29 1.60
CA LEU A 153 4.21 -14.01 2.23
C LEU A 153 3.90 -14.05 3.73
N GLN A 154 2.79 -14.67 4.12
CA GLN A 154 2.43 -14.85 5.52
C GLN A 154 3.50 -15.61 6.28
N GLU A 155 3.89 -16.81 5.82
CA GLU A 155 4.95 -17.64 6.41
C GLU A 155 6.25 -16.84 6.57
N LYS A 156 6.66 -16.14 5.52
CA LYS A 156 7.88 -15.32 5.52
C LYS A 156 7.87 -14.22 6.58
N VAL A 157 6.72 -13.59 6.83
CA VAL A 157 6.58 -12.56 7.87
C VAL A 157 6.50 -13.19 9.26
N GLU A 158 5.76 -14.30 9.42
CA GLU A 158 5.63 -15.03 10.69
C GLU A 158 6.97 -15.58 11.17
N GLU A 159 7.87 -16.02 10.26
CA GLU A 159 9.25 -16.42 10.57
C GLU A 159 10.10 -15.29 11.19
N LYS A 160 9.69 -14.03 11.04
CA LYS A 160 10.37 -12.88 11.67
C LYS A 160 9.79 -12.51 13.04
N GLY A 161 8.91 -13.34 13.62
CA GLY A 161 8.34 -13.12 14.94
C GLY A 161 7.04 -12.31 14.93
N TYR A 162 6.19 -12.53 13.93
CA TYR A 162 4.87 -11.89 13.82
C TYR A 162 3.75 -12.92 13.90
N SER A 163 2.58 -12.48 14.36
CA SER A 163 1.31 -13.20 14.20
C SER A 163 0.42 -12.48 13.19
N LEU A 164 -0.22 -13.24 12.30
CA LEU A 164 -1.22 -12.69 11.40
C LEU A 164 -2.56 -12.52 12.13
N GLU A 165 -3.04 -11.28 12.22
CA GLU A 165 -4.34 -10.97 12.83
C GLU A 165 -5.48 -11.01 11.80
N ARG A 166 -5.22 -10.48 10.59
CA ARG A 166 -6.26 -10.32 9.57
C ARG A 166 -5.68 -10.24 8.16
N THR A 167 -6.48 -10.64 7.17
CA THR A 167 -6.24 -10.33 5.76
C THR A 167 -7.50 -9.82 5.10
N GLU A 168 -7.34 -8.83 4.23
CA GLU A 168 -8.43 -8.23 3.45
C GLU A 168 -8.00 -8.04 2.00
N LYS A 169 -8.95 -7.87 1.10
CA LYS A 169 -8.69 -7.52 -0.29
C LYS A 169 -9.43 -6.25 -0.66
N TYR A 170 -8.82 -5.44 -1.52
CA TYR A 170 -9.34 -4.13 -1.89
C TYR A 170 -9.24 -3.89 -3.39
N HIS A 171 -10.08 -2.96 -3.87
CA HIS A 171 -10.00 -2.42 -5.23
C HIS A 171 -10.34 -3.45 -6.32
N ALA A 172 -11.41 -4.21 -6.13
CA ALA A 172 -11.84 -5.24 -7.10
C ALA A 172 -12.12 -4.66 -8.48
N LEU A 173 -12.75 -3.49 -8.56
CA LEU A 173 -13.04 -2.83 -9.82
C LEU A 173 -11.76 -2.36 -10.57
N HIS A 174 -10.62 -2.29 -9.90
CA HIS A 174 -9.35 -1.98 -10.56
C HIS A 174 -8.78 -3.18 -11.34
N SER A 175 -9.09 -4.41 -10.96
CA SER A 175 -8.56 -5.61 -11.65
C SER A 175 -8.97 -5.70 -13.11
N PRO A 176 -10.27 -5.59 -13.50
CA PRO A 176 -10.65 -5.59 -14.91
C PRO A 176 -10.07 -4.41 -15.70
N TYR A 177 -9.89 -3.25 -15.07
CA TYR A 177 -9.23 -2.11 -15.70
C TYR A 177 -7.78 -2.43 -16.10
N TRP A 178 -7.00 -3.03 -15.18
CA TRP A 178 -5.63 -3.42 -15.46
C TRP A 178 -5.56 -4.54 -16.49
N TRP A 179 -6.52 -5.49 -16.51
CA TRP A 179 -6.59 -6.52 -17.55
C TRP A 179 -6.85 -5.91 -18.92
N LEU A 180 -7.77 -4.96 -19.04
CA LEU A 180 -8.00 -4.23 -20.28
C LEU A 180 -6.74 -3.46 -20.72
N ARG A 181 -6.06 -2.77 -19.82
CA ARG A 181 -4.80 -2.10 -20.13
C ARG A 181 -3.73 -3.07 -20.63
N CYS A 182 -3.57 -4.21 -19.97
CA CYS A 182 -2.63 -5.23 -20.39
C CYS A 182 -3.00 -5.84 -21.76
N LEU A 183 -4.29 -6.10 -22.00
CA LEU A 183 -4.78 -6.62 -23.28
C LEU A 183 -4.51 -5.66 -24.45
N PHE A 184 -4.65 -4.36 -24.21
CA PHE A 184 -4.44 -3.31 -25.19
C PHE A 184 -3.16 -2.50 -24.94
N TRP A 185 -2.10 -3.14 -24.44
CA TRP A 185 -0.90 -2.47 -23.95
C TRP A 185 -0.32 -1.42 -24.90
N SER A 186 -0.15 -1.76 -26.19
CA SER A 186 0.37 -0.84 -27.20
C SER A 186 -0.55 0.32 -27.55
N SER A 187 -1.83 0.23 -27.24
CA SER A 187 -2.86 1.24 -27.56
C SER A 187 -3.64 1.69 -26.33
N GLN A 188 -3.18 1.36 -25.10
CA GLN A 188 -3.94 1.57 -23.87
C GLN A 188 -4.41 3.01 -23.67
N ASP A 189 -3.62 4.00 -24.09
CA ASP A 189 -3.96 5.41 -23.92
C ASP A 189 -4.94 5.95 -24.97
N SER A 190 -5.10 5.25 -26.12
CA SER A 190 -6.03 5.60 -27.19
C SER A 190 -7.30 4.75 -27.18
N ASN A 191 -7.24 3.54 -26.62
CA ASN A 191 -8.33 2.56 -26.67
C ASN A 191 -9.60 3.06 -25.94
N PHE A 192 -10.73 2.97 -26.63
CA PHE A 192 -12.03 3.47 -26.15
C PHE A 192 -12.51 2.74 -24.89
N LEU A 193 -12.36 1.41 -24.81
CA LEU A 193 -12.80 0.62 -23.64
C LEU A 193 -11.97 0.97 -22.40
N VAL A 194 -10.66 1.12 -22.56
CA VAL A 194 -9.76 1.55 -21.47
C VAL A 194 -10.15 2.93 -20.96
N LYS A 195 -10.42 3.88 -21.88
CA LYS A 195 -10.84 5.24 -21.51
C LYS A 195 -12.17 5.28 -20.76
N ILE A 196 -13.17 4.53 -21.22
CA ILE A 196 -14.47 4.45 -20.54
C ILE A 196 -14.29 3.86 -19.14
N TYR A 197 -13.57 2.75 -19.04
CA TYR A 197 -13.38 2.12 -17.73
C TYR A 197 -12.60 3.03 -16.77
N LYS A 198 -11.57 3.72 -17.27
CA LYS A 198 -10.85 4.74 -16.49
C LYS A 198 -11.80 5.79 -15.90
N LYS A 199 -12.74 6.31 -16.70
CA LYS A 199 -13.75 7.27 -16.19
C LYS A 199 -14.63 6.68 -15.09
N ILE A 200 -15.00 5.41 -15.16
CA ILE A 200 -15.76 4.73 -14.10
C ILE A 200 -14.94 4.72 -12.79
N LEU A 201 -13.65 4.38 -12.87
CA LEU A 201 -12.77 4.40 -11.70
C LEU A 201 -12.53 5.82 -11.16
N GLU A 202 -12.39 6.82 -12.02
CA GLU A 202 -12.31 8.23 -11.62
C GLU A 202 -13.58 8.65 -10.85
N ILE A 203 -14.77 8.26 -11.30
CA ILE A 203 -16.03 8.50 -10.59
C ILE A 203 -16.04 7.76 -9.25
N GLN A 204 -15.56 6.51 -9.21
CA GLN A 204 -15.44 5.75 -7.96
C GLN A 204 -14.53 6.46 -6.96
N ILE A 205 -13.36 6.94 -7.39
CA ILE A 205 -12.38 7.60 -6.52
C ILE A 205 -12.88 8.96 -6.03
N LEU A 206 -13.42 9.79 -6.93
CA LEU A 206 -13.75 11.18 -6.63
C LEU A 206 -15.12 11.34 -5.94
N ARG A 207 -16.11 10.53 -6.33
CA ARG A 207 -17.49 10.65 -5.85
C ARG A 207 -17.93 9.50 -4.97
N ASN A 208 -17.24 8.37 -5.03
CA ASN A 208 -17.54 7.14 -4.30
C ASN A 208 -19.02 6.77 -4.24
N PRO A 209 -19.75 6.70 -5.39
CA PRO A 209 -21.18 6.46 -5.38
C PRO A 209 -21.48 5.08 -4.75
N MET A 210 -22.57 5.02 -3.98
CA MET A 210 -22.95 3.84 -3.20
C MET A 210 -22.96 2.56 -4.03
N ILE A 211 -23.42 2.60 -5.28
CA ILE A 211 -23.50 1.43 -6.17
C ILE A 211 -22.09 0.88 -6.45
N LEU A 212 -21.12 1.73 -6.83
CA LEU A 212 -19.76 1.27 -7.12
C LEU A 212 -19.05 0.80 -5.85
N ARG A 213 -19.29 1.43 -4.71
CA ARG A 213 -18.74 1.01 -3.41
C ARG A 213 -19.27 -0.36 -2.99
N VAL A 214 -20.59 -0.60 -3.11
CA VAL A 214 -21.19 -1.90 -2.79
C VAL A 214 -20.67 -2.97 -3.74
N LEU A 215 -20.61 -2.68 -5.04
CA LEU A 215 -20.08 -3.62 -6.03
C LEU A 215 -18.62 -3.96 -5.78
N ASP A 216 -17.76 -2.96 -5.50
CA ASP A 216 -16.36 -3.16 -5.16
C ASP A 216 -16.22 -4.08 -3.94
N ASN A 217 -16.96 -3.79 -2.86
CA ASN A 217 -16.93 -4.57 -1.63
C ASN A 217 -17.37 -6.03 -1.84
N LEU A 218 -18.43 -6.27 -2.63
CA LEU A 218 -18.91 -7.63 -2.93
C LEU A 218 -17.90 -8.42 -3.77
N LEU A 219 -17.17 -7.75 -4.66
CA LEU A 219 -16.19 -8.38 -5.54
C LEU A 219 -14.79 -8.49 -4.91
N ASN A 220 -14.48 -7.71 -3.87
CA ASN A 220 -13.16 -7.70 -3.24
C ASN A 220 -12.62 -9.09 -2.85
N PRO A 221 -13.39 -10.01 -2.27
CA PRO A 221 -12.89 -11.35 -1.93
C PRO A 221 -12.33 -12.13 -3.12
N PHE A 222 -12.86 -11.89 -4.32
CA PHE A 222 -12.52 -12.63 -5.55
C PHE A 222 -11.55 -11.87 -6.44
N LEU A 223 -11.81 -10.59 -6.69
CA LEU A 223 -11.16 -9.76 -7.69
C LEU A 223 -10.30 -8.63 -7.09
N GLY A 224 -10.24 -8.50 -5.75
CA GLY A 224 -9.48 -7.43 -5.12
C GLY A 224 -8.07 -7.34 -5.70
N LYS A 225 -7.69 -6.15 -6.18
CA LYS A 225 -6.39 -5.90 -6.83
C LYS A 225 -5.23 -6.00 -5.83
N SER A 226 -5.45 -5.56 -4.59
CA SER A 226 -4.48 -5.60 -3.51
C SER A 226 -4.93 -6.56 -2.41
N THR A 227 -3.98 -7.33 -1.86
CA THR A 227 -4.16 -8.14 -0.65
C THR A 227 -3.41 -7.47 0.48
N SER A 228 -4.12 -7.15 1.55
CA SER A 228 -3.62 -6.49 2.74
C SER A 228 -3.56 -7.45 3.91
N PHE A 229 -2.48 -7.39 4.65
CA PHE A 229 -2.19 -8.20 5.82
C PHE A 229 -1.98 -7.28 7.02
N TYR A 230 -2.55 -7.65 8.15
CA TYR A 230 -2.38 -6.99 9.42
C TYR A 230 -1.66 -7.97 10.35
N PHE A 231 -0.43 -7.65 10.69
CA PHE A 231 0.41 -8.46 11.56
C PHE A 231 0.64 -7.75 12.89
N LYS A 232 0.81 -8.53 13.93
CA LYS A 232 1.24 -8.10 15.26
C LYS A 232 2.64 -8.66 15.54
N LYS A 233 3.59 -7.81 15.95
CA LYS A 233 4.93 -8.28 16.37
C LYS A 233 4.81 -8.94 17.75
N LEU A 234 5.35 -10.16 17.88
CA LEU A 234 5.36 -10.94 19.12
C LEU A 234 6.41 -10.45 20.11
#